data_7e7fcefe894daed932088e443777f89e
#
_entry.id   7e7fcefe894daed932088e443777f89e
#
_cell.length_a   1.000
_cell.length_b   1.000
_cell.length_c   1.000
_cell.angle_alpha   90.00
_cell.angle_beta   90.00
_cell.angle_gamma   90.00
#
_symmetry.space_group_name_H-M   'P 1'
#
loop_
_entity.id
_entity.type
_entity.pdbx_description
1 polymer ?
#
loop_
_entity_poly.entity_id
_entity_poly.type
_entity_poly.pdbx_seq_one_letter_code
_entity_poly.pdbx_strand_id
1 'polypeptide(L)'
;EISACLVGSEMCIRDRALSGNLQNFAGGLIVLLLRPYKVGDLIESQGITGTVREIQIFHTILTTGDNKIIYIPNGALSSGTVTNYSREATRRVEWIIGVEYGENFDKVEETTRRIIAEDKRILSDPAPFVALHALDASSVNVIIRAWVKSEDYWGVYFDMNKTIYSVFNKEGIGFPFPQLTVHQAKD
;
A
#
# COMPACT_ATOMS: atom_id res chain seq x y z
N GLU A 1 58.34 -4.94 10.48
CA GLU A 1 56.94 -5.18 11.01
C GLU A 1 55.93 -4.17 10.49
N ILE A 2 56.29 -2.93 10.11
CA ILE A 2 55.37 -1.90 9.59
C ILE A 2 54.86 -2.24 8.17
N SER A 3 55.66 -2.92 7.32
CA SER A 3 55.29 -3.28 5.95
C SER A 3 54.19 -4.34 5.86
N ALA A 4 54.09 -5.26 6.82
CA ALA A 4 53.08 -6.32 6.85
C ALA A 4 51.68 -5.79 7.23
N CYS A 5 51.64 -4.72 8.03
CA CYS A 5 50.36 -4.09 8.47
C CYS A 5 49.73 -3.24 7.36
N LEU A 6 50.54 -2.62 6.49
CA LEU A 6 50.08 -1.81 5.36
C LEU A 6 49.50 -2.69 4.24
N VAL A 7 50.07 -3.83 3.95
CA VAL A 7 49.56 -4.79 2.94
C VAL A 7 48.22 -5.39 3.38
N GLY A 8 48.04 -5.66 4.67
CA GLY A 8 46.75 -6.16 5.22
C GLY A 8 45.62 -5.12 5.16
N SER A 9 45.91 -3.83 5.38
CA SER A 9 44.91 -2.77 5.33
C SER A 9 44.48 -2.43 3.90
N GLU A 10 45.37 -2.44 2.93
CA GLU A 10 45.04 -2.23 1.51
C GLU A 10 44.20 -3.38 0.94
N MET A 11 44.45 -4.60 1.35
CA MET A 11 43.71 -5.79 0.93
C MET A 11 42.27 -5.74 1.47
N CYS A 12 42.06 -5.36 2.72
CA CYS A 12 40.73 -5.18 3.32
C CYS A 12 39.91 -4.05 2.67
N ILE A 13 40.54 -3.00 2.19
CA ILE A 13 39.87 -1.88 1.52
C ILE A 13 39.40 -2.28 0.11
N ARG A 14 40.26 -3.00 -0.62
CA ARG A 14 39.93 -3.52 -1.95
C ARG A 14 38.83 -4.55 -1.93
N ASP A 15 38.82 -5.48 -0.97
CA ASP A 15 37.79 -6.50 -0.82
C ASP A 15 36.43 -5.86 -0.49
N ARG A 16 36.39 -4.81 0.32
CA ARG A 16 35.18 -4.08 0.66
C ARG A 16 34.62 -3.27 -0.52
N ALA A 17 35.47 -2.66 -1.34
CA ALA A 17 35.03 -1.90 -2.51
C ALA A 17 34.50 -2.80 -3.64
N LEU A 18 35.06 -4.02 -3.78
CA LEU A 18 34.61 -5.00 -4.77
C LEU A 18 33.34 -5.77 -4.30
N SER A 19 33.20 -6.02 -3.00
CA SER A 19 32.08 -6.80 -2.46
C SER A 19 30.72 -6.19 -2.74
N GLY A 20 30.56 -4.86 -2.66
CA GLY A 20 29.31 -4.15 -2.95
C GLY A 20 28.89 -4.30 -4.43
N ASN A 21 29.82 -4.19 -5.35
CA ASN A 21 29.54 -4.36 -6.77
C ASN A 21 29.21 -5.82 -7.11
N LEU A 22 29.93 -6.77 -6.50
CA LEU A 22 29.66 -8.19 -6.67
C LEU A 22 28.28 -8.57 -6.09
N GLN A 23 27.89 -8.00 -4.95
CA GLN A 23 26.58 -8.20 -4.37
C GLN A 23 25.48 -7.66 -5.28
N ASN A 24 25.67 -6.50 -5.90
CA ASN A 24 24.69 -5.93 -6.83
C ASN A 24 24.59 -6.75 -8.12
N PHE A 25 25.72 -7.23 -8.63
CA PHE A 25 25.75 -8.13 -9.77
C PHE A 25 25.01 -9.45 -9.48
N ALA A 26 25.33 -10.10 -8.36
CA ALA A 26 24.67 -11.32 -7.93
C ALA A 26 23.16 -11.09 -7.69
N GLY A 27 22.80 -9.96 -7.07
CA GLY A 27 21.40 -9.55 -6.88
C GLY A 27 20.68 -9.37 -8.22
N GLY A 28 21.32 -8.73 -9.19
CA GLY A 28 20.77 -8.57 -10.55
C GLY A 28 20.52 -9.92 -11.23
N LEU A 29 21.45 -10.86 -11.12
CA LEU A 29 21.29 -12.21 -11.66
C LEU A 29 20.12 -12.95 -10.99
N ILE A 30 19.99 -12.86 -9.66
CA ILE A 30 18.88 -13.45 -8.89
C ILE A 30 17.54 -12.85 -9.36
N VAL A 31 17.43 -11.54 -9.49
CA VAL A 31 16.22 -10.85 -9.96
C VAL A 31 15.84 -11.30 -11.37
N LEU A 32 16.81 -11.44 -12.28
CA LEU A 32 16.56 -11.88 -13.66
C LEU A 32 16.16 -13.36 -13.76
N LEU A 33 16.68 -14.22 -12.89
CA LEU A 33 16.38 -15.65 -12.86
C LEU A 33 15.05 -15.94 -12.17
N LEU A 34 14.85 -15.43 -10.96
CA LEU A 34 13.67 -15.71 -10.14
C LEU A 34 12.46 -14.82 -10.50
N ARG A 35 12.72 -13.67 -11.09
CA ARG A 35 11.73 -12.68 -11.54
C ARG A 35 10.66 -12.38 -10.48
N PRO A 36 11.04 -11.90 -9.29
CA PRO A 36 10.08 -11.50 -8.26
C PRO A 36 9.19 -10.35 -8.75
N TYR A 37 9.67 -9.56 -9.68
CA TYR A 37 8.97 -8.49 -10.40
C TYR A 37 9.45 -8.41 -11.85
N LYS A 38 8.69 -7.73 -12.69
CA LYS A 38 8.96 -7.49 -14.13
C LYS A 38 8.96 -6.00 -14.43
N VAL A 39 9.48 -5.63 -15.59
CA VAL A 39 9.30 -4.28 -16.13
C VAL A 39 7.80 -4.02 -16.32
N GLY A 40 7.34 -2.88 -15.82
CA GLY A 40 5.93 -2.49 -15.78
C GLY A 40 5.22 -2.78 -14.46
N ASP A 41 5.77 -3.61 -13.56
CA ASP A 41 5.17 -3.87 -12.26
C ASP A 41 5.31 -2.66 -11.33
N LEU A 42 4.28 -2.37 -10.55
CA LEU A 42 4.33 -1.45 -9.43
C LEU A 42 4.87 -2.20 -8.21
N ILE A 43 6.00 -1.77 -7.71
CA ILE A 43 6.64 -2.38 -6.55
C ILE A 43 6.92 -1.36 -5.45
N GLU A 44 7.04 -1.85 -4.24
CA GLU A 44 7.51 -1.08 -3.09
C GLU A 44 8.69 -1.81 -2.45
N SER A 45 9.76 -1.08 -2.19
CA SER A 45 10.91 -1.56 -1.45
C SER A 45 11.57 -0.40 -0.71
N GLN A 46 12.01 -0.63 0.54
CA GLN A 46 12.68 0.38 1.39
C GLN A 46 11.88 1.69 1.55
N GLY A 47 10.54 1.61 1.57
CA GLY A 47 9.66 2.77 1.66
C GLY A 47 9.52 3.57 0.35
N ILE A 48 10.05 3.06 -0.74
CA ILE A 48 9.96 3.67 -2.07
C ILE A 48 8.98 2.86 -2.91
N THR A 49 7.93 3.52 -3.42
CA THR A 49 6.96 2.92 -4.35
C THR A 49 7.16 3.47 -5.75
N GLY A 50 7.24 2.60 -6.74
CA GLY A 50 7.41 3.01 -8.13
C GLY A 50 7.18 1.88 -9.12
N THR A 51 6.92 2.25 -10.36
CA THR A 51 6.81 1.30 -11.47
C THR A 51 8.19 0.94 -11.99
N VAL A 52 8.47 -0.35 -12.14
CA VAL A 52 9.73 -0.84 -12.68
C VAL A 52 9.83 -0.41 -14.15
N ARG A 53 10.77 0.48 -14.43
CA ARG A 53 11.07 0.96 -15.77
C ARG A 53 12.05 0.05 -16.50
N GLU A 54 13.12 -0.34 -15.79
CA GLU A 54 14.22 -1.12 -16.36
C GLU A 54 14.93 -1.91 -15.27
N ILE A 55 15.40 -3.11 -15.61
CA ILE A 55 16.23 -3.94 -14.74
C ILE A 55 17.60 -4.06 -15.41
N GLN A 56 18.59 -3.39 -14.83
CA GLN A 56 19.99 -3.42 -15.27
C GLN A 56 20.80 -4.41 -14.43
N ILE A 57 22.05 -4.65 -14.82
CA ILE A 57 22.91 -5.63 -14.14
C ILE A 57 23.15 -5.30 -12.67
N PHE A 58 23.35 -4.02 -12.33
CA PHE A 58 23.66 -3.56 -10.97
C PHE A 58 22.50 -2.86 -10.26
N HIS A 59 21.56 -2.31 -11.02
CA HIS A 59 20.47 -1.48 -10.51
C HIS A 59 19.15 -1.83 -11.18
N THR A 60 18.07 -1.68 -10.44
CA THR A 60 16.71 -1.61 -10.99
C THR A 60 16.26 -0.15 -10.95
N ILE A 61 15.69 0.32 -12.04
CA ILE A 61 15.24 1.70 -12.21
C ILE A 61 13.72 1.73 -12.03
N LEU A 62 13.25 2.55 -11.09
CA LEU A 62 11.84 2.80 -10.84
C LEU A 62 11.45 4.20 -11.30
N THR A 63 10.21 4.33 -11.76
CA THR A 63 9.54 5.61 -11.96
C THR A 63 8.42 5.75 -10.94
N THR A 64 8.46 6.80 -10.14
CA THR A 64 7.40 7.11 -9.15
C THR A 64 6.18 7.73 -9.81
N GLY A 65 5.04 7.77 -9.09
CA GLY A 65 3.81 8.37 -9.60
C GLY A 65 3.91 9.87 -9.90
N ASP A 66 4.87 10.57 -9.30
CA ASP A 66 5.22 11.97 -9.56
C ASP A 66 6.37 12.14 -10.57
N ASN A 67 6.64 11.08 -11.36
CA ASN A 67 7.59 11.05 -12.47
C ASN A 67 9.07 11.25 -12.09
N LYS A 68 9.46 10.87 -10.88
CA LYS A 68 10.87 10.80 -10.48
C LYS A 68 11.47 9.47 -10.88
N ILE A 69 12.75 9.46 -11.23
CA ILE A 69 13.51 8.24 -11.53
C ILE A 69 14.36 7.88 -10.32
N ILE A 70 14.24 6.66 -9.85
CA ILE A 70 14.96 6.15 -8.69
C ILE A 70 15.79 4.92 -9.12
N TYR A 71 17.07 4.93 -8.78
CA TYR A 71 17.99 3.84 -9.01
C TYR A 71 18.18 3.06 -7.71
N ILE A 72 17.73 1.81 -7.66
CA ILE A 72 17.89 0.96 -6.48
C ILE A 72 18.93 -0.13 -6.79
N PRO A 73 19.97 -0.28 -5.97
CA PRO A 73 20.95 -1.35 -6.14
C PRO A 73 20.29 -2.72 -6.04
N ASN A 74 20.61 -3.63 -6.98
CA ASN A 74 19.98 -4.96 -7.04
C ASN A 74 20.30 -5.83 -5.81
N GLY A 75 21.45 -5.64 -5.20
CA GLY A 75 21.80 -6.33 -3.95
C GLY A 75 20.80 -6.02 -2.82
N ALA A 76 20.33 -4.78 -2.72
CA ALA A 76 19.36 -4.36 -1.74
C ALA A 76 17.95 -4.94 -2.04
N LEU A 77 17.57 -5.02 -3.31
CA LEU A 77 16.29 -5.62 -3.73
C LEU A 77 16.26 -7.14 -3.57
N SER A 78 17.39 -7.82 -3.83
CA SER A 78 17.47 -9.28 -3.73
C SER A 78 17.54 -9.80 -2.29
N SER A 79 18.07 -9.00 -1.36
CA SER A 79 18.19 -9.34 0.06
C SER A 79 17.12 -8.71 0.95
N GLY A 80 16.39 -7.70 0.44
CA GLY A 80 15.37 -6.97 1.17
C GLY A 80 13.95 -7.45 0.87
N THR A 81 12.98 -6.81 1.54
CA THR A 81 11.56 -7.02 1.27
C THR A 81 11.14 -6.23 0.04
N VAL A 82 10.48 -6.90 -0.88
CA VAL A 82 9.84 -6.30 -2.05
C VAL A 82 8.36 -6.65 -2.05
N THR A 83 7.51 -5.64 -2.03
CA THR A 83 6.06 -5.79 -2.21
C THR A 83 5.72 -5.55 -3.68
N ASN A 84 5.16 -6.54 -4.36
CA ASN A 84 4.73 -6.40 -5.75
C ASN A 84 3.20 -6.24 -5.79
N TYR A 85 2.73 -5.09 -6.21
CA TYR A 85 1.30 -4.75 -6.29
C TYR A 85 0.63 -5.18 -7.61
N SER A 86 1.42 -5.55 -8.62
CA SER A 86 0.93 -5.88 -9.97
C SER A 86 0.96 -7.38 -10.28
N ARG A 87 1.62 -8.18 -9.43
CA ARG A 87 1.78 -9.62 -9.70
C ARG A 87 0.46 -10.39 -9.63
N GLU A 88 -0.39 -10.04 -8.66
CA GLU A 88 -1.71 -10.64 -8.51
C GLU A 88 -2.74 -9.89 -9.34
N ALA A 89 -3.62 -10.62 -9.99
CA ALA A 89 -4.66 -10.06 -10.86
C ALA A 89 -5.71 -9.28 -10.08
N THR A 90 -5.90 -9.62 -8.80
CA THR A 90 -6.90 -9.02 -7.94
C THR A 90 -6.27 -8.47 -6.66
N ARG A 91 -6.84 -7.38 -6.15
CA ARG A 91 -6.44 -6.76 -4.89
C ARG A 91 -7.65 -6.47 -4.02
N ARG A 92 -7.46 -6.57 -2.71
CA ARG A 92 -8.48 -6.17 -1.73
C ARG A 92 -8.34 -4.68 -1.46
N VAL A 93 -9.42 -3.95 -1.70
CA VAL A 93 -9.57 -2.55 -1.28
C VAL A 93 -10.23 -2.55 0.09
N GLU A 94 -9.80 -1.63 0.94
CA GLU A 94 -10.34 -1.45 2.29
C GLU A 94 -10.68 0.01 2.53
N TRP A 95 -11.86 0.25 3.10
CA TRP A 95 -12.30 1.57 3.54
C TRP A 95 -12.70 1.47 5.00
N ILE A 96 -12.41 2.53 5.75
CA ILE A 96 -12.90 2.72 7.12
C ILE A 96 -13.68 4.02 7.10
N ILE A 97 -15.00 3.93 7.29
CA ILE A 97 -15.93 5.05 7.26
C ILE A 97 -16.49 5.27 8.65
N GLY A 98 -16.30 6.47 9.19
CA GLY A 98 -16.91 6.88 10.45
C GLY A 98 -18.33 7.34 10.23
N VAL A 99 -19.27 6.88 11.07
CA VAL A 99 -20.63 7.37 11.18
C VAL A 99 -20.91 7.88 12.58
N GLU A 100 -21.94 8.72 12.76
CA GLU A 100 -22.31 9.28 14.06
C GLU A 100 -22.78 8.19 15.04
N TYR A 101 -22.56 8.43 16.32
CA TYR A 101 -23.19 7.63 17.37
C TYR A 101 -24.72 7.82 17.35
N GLY A 102 -25.43 6.70 17.46
CA GLY A 102 -26.90 6.69 17.40
C GLY A 102 -27.46 6.33 16.03
N GLU A 103 -26.61 6.25 14.99
CA GLU A 103 -27.02 5.72 13.69
C GLU A 103 -27.42 4.24 13.80
N ASN A 104 -28.42 3.86 13.01
CA ASN A 104 -28.81 2.46 12.90
C ASN A 104 -27.80 1.71 12.03
N PHE A 105 -27.00 0.84 12.66
CA PHE A 105 -25.95 0.09 11.96
C PHE A 105 -26.53 -0.80 10.85
N ASP A 106 -27.70 -1.43 11.04
CA ASP A 106 -28.31 -2.28 10.01
C ASP A 106 -28.62 -1.48 8.74
N LYS A 107 -29.11 -0.23 8.90
CA LYS A 107 -29.33 0.69 7.78
C LYS A 107 -28.02 1.06 7.08
N VAL A 108 -26.98 1.35 7.86
CA VAL A 108 -25.64 1.68 7.31
C VAL A 108 -25.08 0.50 6.54
N GLU A 109 -25.18 -0.71 7.07
CA GLU A 109 -24.73 -1.94 6.42
C GLU A 109 -25.51 -2.21 5.12
N GLU A 110 -26.83 -2.14 5.15
CA GLU A 110 -27.68 -2.36 3.97
C GLU A 110 -27.38 -1.36 2.86
N THR A 111 -27.32 -0.07 3.21
CA THR A 111 -26.96 0.99 2.26
C THR A 111 -25.59 0.76 1.65
N THR A 112 -24.61 0.41 2.46
CA THR A 112 -23.24 0.11 2.00
C THR A 112 -23.21 -1.09 1.07
N ARG A 113 -23.91 -2.17 1.40
CA ARG A 113 -23.99 -3.38 0.54
C ARG A 113 -24.66 -3.08 -0.80
N ARG A 114 -25.67 -2.21 -0.82
CA ARG A 114 -26.31 -1.76 -2.06
C ARG A 114 -25.33 -0.97 -2.93
N ILE A 115 -24.60 -0.01 -2.36
CA ILE A 115 -23.57 0.76 -3.08
C ILE A 115 -22.53 -0.18 -3.69
N ILE A 116 -22.07 -1.18 -2.93
CA ILE A 116 -21.09 -2.17 -3.40
C ILE A 116 -21.66 -2.96 -4.59
N ALA A 117 -22.93 -3.38 -4.52
CA ALA A 117 -23.58 -4.17 -5.57
C ALA A 117 -23.78 -3.41 -6.88
N GLU A 118 -23.86 -2.07 -6.83
CA GLU A 118 -24.00 -1.21 -8.01
C GLU A 118 -22.69 -1.06 -8.80
N ASP A 119 -21.53 -1.25 -8.19
CA ASP A 119 -20.22 -1.15 -8.88
C ASP A 119 -19.80 -2.51 -9.46
N LYS A 120 -19.94 -2.65 -10.76
CA LYS A 120 -19.61 -3.89 -11.51
C LYS A 120 -18.13 -4.28 -11.48
N ARG A 121 -17.24 -3.39 -11.05
CA ARG A 121 -15.79 -3.67 -10.93
C ARG A 121 -15.48 -4.43 -9.64
N ILE A 122 -16.41 -4.43 -8.68
CA ILE A 122 -16.26 -5.18 -7.44
C ILE A 122 -16.63 -6.64 -7.70
N LEU A 123 -15.74 -7.55 -7.31
CA LEU A 123 -15.94 -8.98 -7.48
C LEU A 123 -16.92 -9.50 -6.42
N SER A 124 -17.77 -10.44 -6.87
CA SER A 124 -18.72 -11.13 -5.97
C SER A 124 -18.06 -12.29 -5.20
N ASP A 125 -16.95 -12.80 -5.71
CA ASP A 125 -16.16 -13.85 -5.08
C ASP A 125 -14.68 -13.43 -5.07
N PRO A 126 -14.06 -13.31 -3.89
CA PRO A 126 -14.65 -13.40 -2.53
C PRO A 126 -15.69 -12.31 -2.25
N ALA A 127 -16.75 -12.68 -1.51
CA ALA A 127 -17.83 -11.77 -1.20
C ALA A 127 -17.34 -10.53 -0.42
N PRO A 128 -17.87 -9.33 -0.73
CA PRO A 128 -17.56 -8.12 0.01
C PRO A 128 -17.94 -8.26 1.49
N PHE A 129 -17.09 -7.72 2.36
CA PHE A 129 -17.25 -7.77 3.80
C PHE A 129 -17.55 -6.36 4.33
N VAL A 130 -18.61 -6.25 5.14
CA VAL A 130 -18.98 -5.02 5.84
C VAL A 130 -19.22 -5.37 7.30
N ALA A 131 -18.59 -4.65 8.22
CA ALA A 131 -18.76 -4.85 9.65
C ALA A 131 -18.46 -3.58 10.45
N LEU A 132 -18.95 -3.52 11.69
CA LEU A 132 -18.53 -2.54 12.67
C LEU A 132 -17.07 -2.85 13.06
N HIS A 133 -16.19 -1.89 12.86
CA HIS A 133 -14.74 -2.04 13.06
C HIS A 133 -14.31 -1.63 14.46
N ALA A 134 -14.70 -0.43 14.87
CA ALA A 134 -14.32 0.15 16.15
C ALA A 134 -15.32 1.20 16.61
N LEU A 135 -15.38 1.40 17.93
CA LEU A 135 -16.06 2.52 18.58
C LEU A 135 -14.97 3.50 19.00
N ASP A 136 -14.90 4.61 18.30
CA ASP A 136 -13.91 5.65 18.52
C ASP A 136 -14.47 6.80 19.37
N ALA A 137 -13.65 7.78 19.77
CA ALA A 137 -14.05 8.86 20.66
C ALA A 137 -15.28 9.67 20.19
N SER A 138 -15.46 9.82 18.88
CA SER A 138 -16.57 10.60 18.29
C SER A 138 -17.23 9.91 17.11
N SER A 139 -16.86 8.68 16.78
CA SER A 139 -17.37 7.95 15.62
C SER A 139 -17.54 6.47 15.87
N VAL A 140 -18.48 5.88 15.16
CA VAL A 140 -18.59 4.44 14.96
C VAL A 140 -17.97 4.12 13.62
N ASN A 141 -16.86 3.39 13.61
CA ASN A 141 -16.11 3.09 12.40
C ASN A 141 -16.61 1.79 11.77
N VAL A 142 -17.01 1.88 10.51
CA VAL A 142 -17.45 0.75 9.69
C VAL A 142 -16.32 0.38 8.74
N ILE A 143 -15.92 -0.88 8.73
CA ILE A 143 -14.94 -1.40 7.79
C ILE A 143 -15.64 -2.06 6.60
N ILE A 144 -15.16 -1.72 5.42
CA ILE A 144 -15.63 -2.25 4.16
C ILE A 144 -14.43 -2.86 3.45
N ARG A 145 -14.54 -4.11 3.02
CA ARG A 145 -13.52 -4.82 2.26
C ARG A 145 -14.12 -5.40 1.01
N ALA A 146 -13.53 -5.11 -0.14
CA ALA A 146 -13.98 -5.63 -1.41
C ALA A 146 -12.79 -6.02 -2.28
N TRP A 147 -12.97 -7.01 -3.14
CA TRP A 147 -11.96 -7.44 -4.09
C TRP A 147 -12.25 -6.84 -5.46
N VAL A 148 -11.21 -6.35 -6.11
CA VAL A 148 -11.27 -5.72 -7.43
C VAL A 148 -10.08 -6.18 -8.27
N LYS A 149 -10.13 -5.98 -9.58
CA LYS A 149 -8.94 -6.14 -10.41
C LYS A 149 -7.88 -5.12 -10.00
N SER A 150 -6.61 -5.51 -10.08
CA SER A 150 -5.49 -4.65 -9.68
C SER A 150 -5.45 -3.32 -10.45
N GLU A 151 -5.87 -3.32 -11.72
CA GLU A 151 -5.98 -2.14 -12.57
C GLU A 151 -7.07 -1.15 -12.12
N ASP A 152 -8.16 -1.65 -11.53
CA ASP A 152 -9.31 -0.85 -11.10
C ASP A 152 -9.17 -0.32 -9.65
N TYR A 153 -8.11 -0.70 -8.93
CA TYR A 153 -7.95 -0.45 -7.50
C TYR A 153 -8.19 1.01 -7.10
N TRP A 154 -7.48 1.93 -7.72
CA TRP A 154 -7.58 3.34 -7.37
C TRP A 154 -8.88 3.97 -7.90
N GLY A 155 -9.36 3.55 -9.07
CA GLY A 155 -10.64 4.01 -9.60
C GLY A 155 -11.79 3.67 -8.67
N VAL A 156 -11.88 2.41 -8.26
CA VAL A 156 -12.92 1.95 -7.32
C VAL A 156 -12.75 2.61 -5.95
N TYR A 157 -11.51 2.77 -5.46
CA TYR A 157 -11.25 3.41 -4.18
C TYR A 157 -11.83 4.83 -4.10
N PHE A 158 -11.56 5.66 -5.09
CA PHE A 158 -12.02 7.05 -5.10
C PHE A 158 -13.52 7.18 -5.41
N ASP A 159 -14.02 6.39 -6.36
CA ASP A 159 -15.45 6.41 -6.73
C ASP A 159 -16.32 5.96 -5.55
N MET A 160 -15.90 4.93 -4.82
CA MET A 160 -16.60 4.44 -3.64
C MET A 160 -16.68 5.51 -2.54
N ASN A 161 -15.56 6.19 -2.24
CA ASN A 161 -15.55 7.29 -1.28
C ASN A 161 -16.55 8.39 -1.66
N LYS A 162 -16.57 8.79 -2.94
CA LYS A 162 -17.51 9.78 -3.45
C LYS A 162 -18.95 9.31 -3.36
N THR A 163 -19.21 8.06 -3.72
CA THR A 163 -20.57 7.48 -3.72
C THR A 163 -21.08 7.33 -2.30
N ILE A 164 -20.28 6.81 -1.36
CA ILE A 164 -20.65 6.70 0.05
C ILE A 164 -20.98 8.08 0.61
N TYR A 165 -20.13 9.08 0.39
CA TYR A 165 -20.40 10.44 0.85
C TYR A 165 -21.74 10.98 0.32
N SER A 166 -22.00 10.80 -0.96
CA SER A 166 -23.23 11.29 -1.60
C SER A 166 -24.48 10.57 -1.11
N VAL A 167 -24.43 9.22 -1.06
CA VAL A 167 -25.61 8.39 -0.70
C VAL A 167 -25.92 8.52 0.80
N PHE A 168 -24.90 8.49 1.67
CA PHE A 168 -25.11 8.65 3.11
C PHE A 168 -25.77 9.99 3.44
N ASN A 169 -25.28 11.10 2.86
CA ASN A 169 -25.94 12.41 3.03
C ASN A 169 -27.38 12.41 2.54
N LYS A 170 -27.67 11.77 1.40
CA LYS A 170 -29.02 11.69 0.83
C LYS A 170 -29.97 10.86 1.70
N GLU A 171 -29.47 9.83 2.35
CA GLU A 171 -30.25 8.93 3.20
C GLU A 171 -30.29 9.36 4.69
N GLY A 172 -29.64 10.48 5.00
CA GLY A 172 -29.61 11.02 6.36
C GLY A 172 -28.77 10.17 7.32
N ILE A 173 -27.71 9.52 6.82
CA ILE A 173 -26.68 8.88 7.65
C ILE A 173 -25.63 9.95 7.95
N GLY A 174 -25.46 10.28 9.24
CA GLY A 174 -24.59 11.36 9.70
C GLY A 174 -23.10 11.00 9.67
N PHE A 175 -22.27 11.94 9.21
CA PHE A 175 -20.81 11.87 9.40
C PHE A 175 -20.43 12.59 10.70
N PRO A 176 -19.61 11.97 11.54
CA PRO A 176 -19.33 12.46 12.88
C PRO A 176 -18.51 13.75 12.86
N PHE A 177 -18.91 14.70 13.70
CA PHE A 177 -18.05 15.82 14.10
C PHE A 177 -17.35 15.49 15.42
N PRO A 178 -16.20 16.11 15.73
CA PRO A 178 -15.57 15.99 17.04
C PRO A 178 -16.57 16.37 18.13
N GLN A 179 -16.82 15.47 19.08
CA GLN A 179 -17.73 15.70 20.21
C GLN A 179 -16.94 16.02 21.46
N LEU A 180 -17.41 17.02 22.23
CA LEU A 180 -16.81 17.46 23.46
C LEU A 180 -17.89 17.64 24.53
N THR A 181 -17.75 16.94 25.65
CA THR A 181 -18.65 17.13 26.79
C THR A 181 -18.10 18.22 27.69
N VAL A 182 -18.81 19.32 27.85
CA VAL A 182 -18.44 20.43 28.73
C VAL A 182 -19.25 20.36 30.03
N HIS A 183 -18.57 20.17 31.16
CA HIS A 183 -19.17 20.28 32.47
C HIS A 183 -18.99 21.71 33.00
N GLN A 184 -20.10 22.46 33.19
CA GLN A 184 -20.05 23.75 33.85
C GLN A 184 -20.02 23.54 35.37
N ALA A 185 -18.99 24.03 36.05
CA ALA A 185 -19.00 24.11 37.52
C ALA A 185 -20.12 25.08 37.93
N LYS A 186 -21.04 24.62 38.78
CA LYS A 186 -21.96 25.55 39.47
C LYS A 186 -21.20 26.17 40.65
N ASP A 187 -21.09 27.48 40.66
CA ASP A 187 -20.61 28.25 41.82
C ASP A 187 -21.59 28.09 43.00
#